data_160644afb084c85ad84fb5c1c25fc507
#
_entry.id   160644afb084c85ad84fb5c1c25fc507
#
_cell.length_a   1.000
_cell.length_b   1.000
_cell.length_c   1.000
_cell.angle_alpha   90.00
_cell.angle_beta   90.00
_cell.angle_gamma   90.00
#
_symmetry.space_group_name_H-M   'P 1'
#
loop_
_entity.id
_entity.type
_entity.pdbx_description
1 polymer ?
#
loop_
_entity_poly.entity_id
_entity_poly.type
_entity_poly.pdbx_seq_one_letter_code
_entity_poly.pdbx_strand_id
1 'polypeptide(L)'
;MVVPVTGRVPVVGRAVSPAADATPRRPLVVEIVGPAGSGKTALLRTLHRDPRIRAGLRIERARHLFELIAHTTAFAPAALALLGEGRGPFWPGLRHFVRLRTFPQAIARAAAEGPGLILLDEGPVFSLGRLSVFQRANQGSNRLARHWHAELNRWANLLDGVVWIDAADSVLAERIRTRRKEHRIKSGTDTEVTSFLNRYRVAYREIMGVLAASGRVRVVEIDTARVTTEQLAERVMGEFGQMGLARDAS
;
A
#
# COMPACT_ATOMS: atom_id res chain seq x y z
N MET A 1 25.43 65.38 49.41
CA MET A 1 25.18 64.09 50.05
C MET A 1 24.07 63.40 49.22
N VAL A 2 24.47 62.59 48.29
CA VAL A 2 23.55 61.94 47.29
C VAL A 2 23.48 60.46 47.66
N VAL A 3 22.27 59.98 47.93
CA VAL A 3 21.98 58.58 48.25
C VAL A 3 21.52 57.92 46.95
N PRO A 4 22.13 56.85 46.50
CA PRO A 4 21.62 56.07 45.32
C PRO A 4 20.57 55.02 45.77
N VAL A 5 19.38 55.12 45.22
CA VAL A 5 18.32 54.11 45.36
C VAL A 5 18.55 53.04 44.27
N THR A 6 19.01 51.88 44.69
CA THR A 6 19.05 50.66 43.86
C THR A 6 17.78 49.88 44.07
N GLY A 7 16.80 50.06 43.17
CA GLY A 7 15.61 49.21 43.09
C GLY A 7 15.80 48.13 42.01
N ARG A 8 16.07 46.90 42.44
CA ARG A 8 15.96 45.69 41.52
C ARG A 8 14.48 45.30 41.40
N VAL A 9 13.95 45.45 40.22
CA VAL A 9 12.63 44.88 39.85
C VAL A 9 12.81 43.38 39.60
N PRO A 10 12.07 42.48 40.24
CA PRO A 10 12.12 41.05 39.89
C PRO A 10 11.41 40.83 38.56
N VAL A 11 12.15 40.36 37.55
CA VAL A 11 11.59 39.83 36.32
C VAL A 11 10.96 38.48 36.65
N VAL A 12 9.66 38.47 36.79
CA VAL A 12 8.87 37.24 36.85
C VAL A 12 8.94 36.61 35.45
N GLY A 13 9.88 35.69 35.27
CA GLY A 13 9.95 34.82 34.09
C GLY A 13 8.71 33.95 34.06
N ARG A 14 7.75 34.30 33.21
CA ARG A 14 6.62 33.47 32.89
C ARG A 14 7.20 32.25 32.15
N ALA A 15 7.30 31.08 32.81
CA ALA A 15 7.59 29.81 32.19
C ALA A 15 6.49 29.54 31.17
N VAL A 16 6.81 29.74 29.90
CA VAL A 16 5.99 29.26 28.78
C VAL A 16 6.19 27.77 28.78
N SER A 17 5.24 27.05 29.37
CA SER A 17 5.10 25.62 29.17
C SER A 17 4.87 25.39 27.66
N PRO A 18 5.69 24.61 26.99
CA PRO A 18 5.36 24.16 25.64
C PRO A 18 4.28 23.10 25.80
N ALA A 19 3.03 23.52 25.91
CA ALA A 19 1.91 22.67 25.57
C ALA A 19 2.03 22.49 24.05
N ALA A 20 2.82 21.50 23.66
CA ALA A 20 2.85 20.99 22.29
C ALA A 20 1.43 20.54 21.99
N ASP A 21 0.80 21.27 21.09
CA ASP A 21 -0.43 20.92 20.39
C ASP A 21 -0.08 19.71 19.51
N ALA A 22 0.04 18.55 20.14
CA ALA A 22 0.35 17.30 19.47
C ALA A 22 -0.93 16.83 18.79
N THR A 23 -1.19 17.39 17.61
CA THR A 23 -2.17 16.81 16.69
C THR A 23 -1.88 15.31 16.59
N PRO A 24 -2.85 14.41 16.83
CA PRO A 24 -2.60 12.99 16.83
C PRO A 24 -2.04 12.59 15.45
N ARG A 25 -0.80 12.16 15.45
CA ARG A 25 -0.05 11.84 14.23
C ARG A 25 -0.67 10.63 13.55
N ARG A 26 -1.08 10.79 12.30
CA ARG A 26 -1.60 9.66 11.53
C ARG A 26 -0.48 8.66 11.23
N PRO A 27 -0.74 7.36 11.28
CA PRO A 27 0.24 6.35 10.90
C PRO A 27 0.62 6.49 9.42
N LEU A 28 1.83 6.05 9.07
CA LEU A 28 2.24 5.88 7.68
C LEU A 28 1.56 4.67 7.08
N VAL A 29 1.04 4.81 5.86
CA VAL A 29 0.37 3.72 5.12
C VAL A 29 1.25 3.32 3.95
N VAL A 30 1.79 2.10 4.00
CA VAL A 30 2.72 1.57 2.98
C VAL A 30 2.21 0.24 2.44
N GLU A 31 2.18 0.10 1.13
CA GLU A 31 1.83 -1.15 0.48
C GLU A 31 3.08 -1.87 -0.06
N ILE A 32 3.18 -3.18 0.18
CA ILE A 32 4.22 -4.03 -0.39
C ILE A 32 3.66 -4.78 -1.59
N VAL A 33 4.21 -4.49 -2.77
CA VAL A 33 3.78 -5.10 -4.03
C VAL A 33 4.92 -5.81 -4.74
N GLY A 34 4.58 -6.65 -5.68
CA GLY A 34 5.55 -7.38 -6.52
C GLY A 34 4.91 -8.64 -7.13
N PRO A 35 5.56 -9.23 -8.12
CA PRO A 35 5.08 -10.43 -8.78
C PRO A 35 5.05 -11.65 -7.84
N ALA A 36 4.48 -12.75 -8.33
CA ALA A 36 4.56 -14.03 -7.61
C ALA A 36 6.03 -14.46 -7.46
N GLY A 37 6.40 -15.00 -6.30
CA GLY A 37 7.79 -15.42 -6.03
C GLY A 37 8.72 -14.30 -5.53
N SER A 38 8.30 -13.03 -5.51
CA SER A 38 9.17 -11.91 -5.09
C SER A 38 9.46 -11.83 -3.57
N GLY A 39 8.86 -12.67 -2.73
CA GLY A 39 9.19 -12.73 -1.30
C GLY A 39 8.29 -11.89 -0.38
N LYS A 40 7.21 -11.28 -0.87
CA LYS A 40 6.27 -10.45 -0.06
C LYS A 40 5.84 -11.08 1.26
N THR A 41 5.42 -12.33 1.23
CA THR A 41 4.94 -13.02 2.43
C THR A 41 6.05 -13.25 3.47
N ALA A 42 7.28 -13.50 3.02
CA ALA A 42 8.43 -13.63 3.91
C ALA A 42 8.75 -12.28 4.56
N LEU A 43 8.87 -11.24 3.74
CA LEU A 43 9.10 -9.87 4.20
C LEU A 43 8.05 -9.43 5.24
N LEU A 44 6.78 -9.60 4.94
CA LEU A 44 5.70 -9.23 5.88
C LEU A 44 5.79 -9.97 7.21
N ARG A 45 6.13 -11.27 7.19
CA ARG A 45 6.34 -12.03 8.43
C ARG A 45 7.50 -11.51 9.26
N THR A 46 8.59 -11.08 8.61
CA THR A 46 9.74 -10.51 9.31
C THR A 46 9.39 -9.15 9.89
N LEU A 47 8.75 -8.30 9.10
CA LEU A 47 8.32 -6.97 9.54
C LEU A 47 7.30 -7.04 10.70
N HIS A 48 6.39 -8.00 10.72
CA HIS A 48 5.42 -8.17 11.82
C HIS A 48 6.04 -8.47 13.20
N ARG A 49 7.33 -8.77 13.26
CA ARG A 49 8.03 -8.95 14.54
C ARG A 49 8.42 -7.62 15.18
N ASP A 50 8.38 -6.52 14.43
CA ASP A 50 8.67 -5.20 14.94
C ASP A 50 7.40 -4.57 15.54
N PRO A 51 7.40 -4.19 16.84
CA PRO A 51 6.23 -3.64 17.53
C PRO A 51 5.75 -2.31 16.97
N ARG A 52 6.60 -1.58 16.23
CA ARG A 52 6.26 -0.32 15.57
C ARG A 52 5.38 -0.55 14.33
N ILE A 53 5.33 -1.79 13.83
CA ILE A 53 4.55 -2.14 12.67
C ILE A 53 3.20 -2.68 13.14
N ARG A 54 2.17 -1.98 12.80
CA ARG A 54 0.82 -2.48 12.92
C ARG A 54 0.57 -3.49 11.81
N ALA A 55 0.11 -4.65 12.19
CA ALA A 55 -0.05 -5.83 11.35
C ALA A 55 -0.55 -5.49 9.94
N GLY A 56 -0.06 -6.24 8.96
CA GLY A 56 -0.53 -6.11 7.59
C GLY A 56 -2.03 -6.22 7.54
N LEU A 57 -2.69 -5.13 7.18
CA LEU A 57 -4.12 -5.13 6.97
C LEU A 57 -4.42 -6.02 5.78
N ARG A 58 -4.79 -7.24 6.09
CA ARG A 58 -5.33 -8.20 5.13
C ARG A 58 -6.83 -8.21 5.29
N ILE A 59 -7.52 -7.75 4.26
CA ILE A 59 -8.98 -7.81 4.29
C ILE A 59 -9.42 -9.28 4.22
N GLU A 60 -9.80 -9.83 5.36
CA GLU A 60 -10.31 -11.21 5.46
C GLU A 60 -11.72 -11.32 4.86
N ARG A 61 -11.95 -12.43 4.15
CA ARG A 61 -13.14 -12.63 3.30
C ARG A 61 -14.49 -12.54 4.01
N ALA A 62 -14.56 -12.89 5.29
CA ALA A 62 -15.84 -13.04 5.99
C ALA A 62 -16.43 -11.72 6.53
N ARG A 63 -15.60 -10.78 7.00
CA ARG A 63 -16.07 -9.47 7.51
C ARG A 63 -16.60 -8.55 6.41
N HIS A 64 -16.14 -8.74 5.17
CA HIS A 64 -16.44 -7.85 4.06
C HIS A 64 -17.71 -8.22 3.30
N LEU A 65 -18.28 -9.40 3.53
CA LEU A 65 -19.56 -9.76 2.92
C LEU A 65 -20.69 -8.83 3.41
N PHE A 66 -20.67 -8.46 4.69
CA PHE A 66 -21.63 -7.49 5.26
C PHE A 66 -21.37 -6.06 4.77
N GLU A 67 -20.10 -5.64 4.68
CA GLU A 67 -19.74 -4.33 4.10
C GLU A 67 -20.06 -4.30 2.60
N LEU A 68 -19.90 -5.42 1.89
CA LEU A 68 -20.29 -5.58 0.49
C LEU A 68 -21.80 -5.33 0.31
N ILE A 69 -22.64 -5.91 1.14
CA ILE A 69 -24.09 -5.75 1.10
C ILE A 69 -24.48 -4.30 1.42
N ALA A 70 -23.87 -3.68 2.43
CA ALA A 70 -24.15 -2.30 2.81
C ALA A 70 -23.76 -1.27 1.74
N HIS A 71 -22.78 -1.57 0.89
CA HIS A 71 -22.29 -0.68 -0.16
C HIS A 71 -22.76 -1.08 -1.57
N THR A 72 -23.60 -2.11 -1.71
CA THR A 72 -24.04 -2.64 -3.02
C THR A 72 -24.75 -1.57 -3.87
N THR A 73 -25.47 -0.65 -3.26
CA THR A 73 -26.12 0.47 -3.96
C THR A 73 -25.12 1.46 -4.56
N ALA A 74 -24.00 1.72 -3.89
CA ALA A 74 -22.92 2.55 -4.42
C ALA A 74 -22.09 1.84 -5.51
N PHE A 75 -22.14 0.49 -5.55
CA PHE A 75 -21.44 -0.34 -6.54
C PHE A 75 -22.26 -0.65 -7.79
N ALA A 76 -23.58 -0.46 -7.75
CA ALA A 76 -24.46 -0.81 -8.85
C ALA A 76 -23.98 -0.23 -10.21
N PRO A 77 -23.56 1.03 -10.34
CA PRO A 77 -23.09 1.57 -11.61
C PRO A 77 -21.77 0.93 -12.10
N ALA A 78 -20.82 0.69 -11.19
CA ALA A 78 -19.53 0.06 -11.55
C ALA A 78 -19.68 -1.44 -11.83
N ALA A 79 -20.54 -2.12 -11.08
CA ALA A 79 -20.89 -3.51 -11.29
C ALA A 79 -21.67 -3.70 -12.59
N LEU A 80 -22.63 -2.82 -12.90
CA LEU A 80 -23.36 -2.79 -14.16
C LEU A 80 -22.45 -2.48 -15.35
N ALA A 81 -21.47 -1.58 -15.21
CA ALA A 81 -20.47 -1.34 -16.24
C ALA A 81 -19.62 -2.57 -16.54
N LEU A 82 -19.26 -3.34 -15.51
CA LEU A 82 -18.54 -4.62 -15.67
C LEU A 82 -19.42 -5.75 -16.22
N LEU A 83 -20.72 -5.78 -15.89
CA LEU A 83 -21.68 -6.74 -16.41
C LEU A 83 -22.05 -6.46 -17.86
N GLY A 84 -22.16 -5.17 -18.24
CA GLY A 84 -22.55 -4.75 -19.60
C GLY A 84 -21.50 -5.04 -20.67
N GLU A 85 -20.23 -5.29 -20.29
CA GLU A 85 -19.15 -5.60 -21.21
C GLU A 85 -18.96 -7.13 -21.46
N GLY A 86 -19.80 -7.97 -20.86
CA GLY A 86 -20.26 -9.31 -21.33
C GLY A 86 -19.24 -10.40 -21.63
N ARG A 87 -17.92 -10.28 -21.34
CA ARG A 87 -16.93 -11.29 -21.74
C ARG A 87 -15.88 -11.54 -20.66
N GLY A 88 -16.20 -12.39 -19.67
CA GLY A 88 -15.20 -12.91 -18.74
C GLY A 88 -15.75 -13.17 -17.34
N PRO A 89 -15.02 -13.90 -16.49
CA PRO A 89 -15.48 -14.19 -15.13
C PRO A 89 -15.53 -12.91 -14.28
N PHE A 90 -16.73 -12.39 -14.09
CA PHE A 90 -17.07 -11.20 -13.31
C PHE A 90 -16.50 -11.22 -11.87
N TRP A 91 -16.55 -12.36 -11.22
CA TRP A 91 -16.16 -12.51 -9.81
C TRP A 91 -14.72 -12.14 -9.46
N PRO A 92 -13.68 -12.47 -10.27
CA PRO A 92 -12.33 -12.07 -9.95
C PRO A 92 -12.11 -10.55 -9.95
N GLY A 93 -12.81 -9.82 -10.82
CA GLY A 93 -12.75 -8.36 -10.87
C GLY A 93 -13.47 -7.71 -9.68
N LEU A 94 -14.70 -8.16 -9.40
CA LEU A 94 -15.56 -7.60 -8.35
C LEU A 94 -14.86 -7.56 -6.98
N ARG A 95 -14.18 -8.63 -6.58
CA ARG A 95 -13.47 -8.68 -5.28
C ARG A 95 -12.42 -7.59 -5.14
N HIS A 96 -11.75 -7.17 -6.23
CA HIS A 96 -10.75 -6.12 -6.19
C HIS A 96 -11.39 -4.73 -6.07
N PHE A 97 -12.54 -4.50 -6.70
CA PHE A 97 -13.33 -3.30 -6.48
C PHE A 97 -13.80 -3.19 -5.03
N VAL A 98 -14.33 -4.27 -4.47
CA VAL A 98 -14.73 -4.30 -3.06
C VAL A 98 -13.58 -3.93 -2.16
N ARG A 99 -12.40 -4.52 -2.37
CA ARG A 99 -11.20 -4.19 -1.61
C ARG A 99 -10.87 -2.70 -1.68
N LEU A 100 -10.88 -2.11 -2.88
CA LEU A 100 -10.61 -0.68 -3.05
C LEU A 100 -11.56 0.22 -2.27
N ARG A 101 -12.78 -0.22 -2.02
CA ARG A 101 -13.78 0.54 -1.24
C ARG A 101 -13.70 0.29 0.27
N THR A 102 -13.28 -0.88 0.69
CA THR A 102 -13.22 -1.26 2.12
C THR A 102 -11.89 -0.87 2.78
N PHE A 103 -10.78 -0.82 2.04
CA PHE A 103 -9.48 -0.44 2.59
C PHE A 103 -9.45 0.93 3.30
N PRO A 104 -10.05 2.02 2.79
CA PRO A 104 -10.02 3.30 3.48
C PRO A 104 -10.59 3.23 4.89
N GLN A 105 -11.66 2.47 5.11
CA GLN A 105 -12.25 2.29 6.43
C GLN A 105 -11.36 1.43 7.34
N ALA A 106 -10.73 0.37 6.78
CA ALA A 106 -9.80 -0.46 7.53
C ALA A 106 -8.56 0.33 7.96
N ILE A 107 -8.02 1.19 7.07
CA ILE A 107 -6.92 2.10 7.37
C ILE A 107 -7.34 3.11 8.45
N ALA A 108 -8.53 3.72 8.34
CA ALA A 108 -9.02 4.68 9.32
C ALA A 108 -9.19 4.05 10.72
N ARG A 109 -9.70 2.82 10.80
CA ARG A 109 -9.78 2.08 12.06
C ARG A 109 -8.41 1.80 12.65
N ALA A 110 -7.46 1.31 11.84
CA ALA A 110 -6.10 1.08 12.31
C ALA A 110 -5.38 2.39 12.70
N ALA A 111 -5.67 3.48 12.02
CA ALA A 111 -5.13 4.80 12.34
C ALA A 111 -5.63 5.32 13.70
N ALA A 112 -6.87 5.01 14.08
CA ALA A 112 -7.43 5.38 15.39
C ALA A 112 -6.73 4.69 16.57
N GLU A 113 -6.01 3.61 16.33
CA GLU A 113 -5.23 2.91 17.35
C GLU A 113 -3.90 3.62 17.69
N GLY A 114 -3.52 4.68 16.96
CA GLY A 114 -2.36 5.56 17.23
C GLY A 114 -1.31 5.55 16.10
N PRO A 115 -0.14 6.19 16.35
CA PRO A 115 0.94 6.31 15.37
C PRO A 115 1.59 4.97 15.04
N GLY A 116 2.37 4.90 13.97
CA GLY A 116 3.11 3.72 13.55
C GLY A 116 3.07 3.51 12.04
N LEU A 117 3.46 2.31 11.59
CA LEU A 117 3.47 1.92 10.19
C LEU A 117 2.38 0.89 9.92
N ILE A 118 1.43 1.22 9.05
CA ILE A 118 0.41 0.31 8.54
C ILE A 118 0.94 -0.28 7.24
N LEU A 119 1.17 -1.58 7.24
CA LEU A 119 1.58 -2.33 6.05
C LEU A 119 0.35 -2.97 5.39
N LEU A 120 0.19 -2.76 4.09
CA LEU A 120 -0.87 -3.38 3.32
C LEU A 120 -0.34 -4.59 2.54
N ASP A 121 -0.95 -5.76 2.77
CA ASP A 121 -0.77 -6.96 1.95
C ASP A 121 -1.95 -7.09 0.98
N GLU A 122 -1.67 -7.20 -0.30
CA GLU A 122 -2.70 -7.20 -1.35
C GLU A 122 -3.62 -5.97 -1.29
N GLY A 123 -3.06 -4.79 -1.11
CA GLY A 123 -3.75 -3.51 -0.96
C GLY A 123 -4.29 -2.92 -2.27
N PRO A 124 -4.41 -1.58 -2.33
CA PRO A 124 -4.96 -0.88 -3.49
C PRO A 124 -4.12 -1.02 -4.75
N VAL A 125 -2.79 -0.91 -4.66
CA VAL A 125 -1.89 -1.07 -5.82
C VAL A 125 -1.98 -2.47 -6.40
N PHE A 126 -1.99 -3.50 -5.53
CA PHE A 126 -2.22 -4.87 -5.95
C PHE A 126 -3.58 -5.03 -6.63
N SER A 127 -4.64 -4.48 -6.07
CA SER A 127 -6.00 -4.58 -6.61
C SER A 127 -6.13 -3.88 -7.96
N LEU A 128 -5.58 -2.67 -8.10
CA LEU A 128 -5.54 -1.92 -9.35
C LEU A 128 -4.70 -2.65 -10.41
N GLY A 129 -3.55 -3.21 -10.04
CA GLY A 129 -2.72 -4.02 -10.95
C GLY A 129 -3.47 -5.25 -11.47
N ARG A 130 -4.21 -5.94 -10.61
CA ARG A 130 -5.07 -7.07 -11.02
C ARG A 130 -6.17 -6.64 -11.98
N LEU A 131 -6.83 -5.53 -11.70
CA LEU A 131 -7.86 -4.95 -12.58
C LEU A 131 -7.27 -4.51 -13.92
N SER A 132 -6.10 -3.87 -13.95
CA SER A 132 -5.41 -3.47 -15.17
C SER A 132 -5.04 -4.67 -16.05
N VAL A 133 -4.50 -5.75 -15.47
CA VAL A 133 -4.21 -6.98 -16.22
C VAL A 133 -5.48 -7.62 -16.77
N PHE A 134 -6.57 -7.63 -15.97
CA PHE A 134 -7.86 -8.14 -16.41
C PHE A 134 -8.47 -7.30 -17.55
N GLN A 135 -8.42 -5.98 -17.43
CA GLN A 135 -8.94 -5.05 -18.42
C GLN A 135 -8.24 -5.19 -19.77
N ARG A 136 -6.91 -5.28 -19.78
CA ARG A 136 -6.13 -5.49 -21.01
C ARG A 136 -6.44 -6.82 -21.69
N ALA A 137 -6.69 -7.85 -20.93
CA ALA A 137 -7.08 -9.16 -21.46
C ALA A 137 -8.46 -9.14 -22.14
N ASN A 138 -9.33 -8.18 -21.75
CA ASN A 138 -10.72 -8.11 -22.24
C ASN A 138 -11.01 -6.86 -23.10
N GLN A 139 -9.98 -6.16 -23.61
CA GLN A 139 -10.12 -4.94 -24.44
C GLN A 139 -11.06 -3.90 -23.81
N GLY A 140 -10.80 -3.56 -22.54
CA GLY A 140 -11.71 -2.77 -21.70
C GLY A 140 -12.03 -1.36 -22.20
N SER A 141 -13.16 -0.84 -21.74
CA SER A 141 -13.77 0.42 -22.17
C SER A 141 -13.10 1.66 -21.58
N ASN A 142 -13.31 2.81 -22.24
CA ASN A 142 -12.91 4.16 -21.75
C ASN A 142 -13.54 4.54 -20.39
N ARG A 143 -14.67 3.93 -20.03
CA ARG A 143 -15.31 4.15 -18.72
C ARG A 143 -14.48 3.53 -17.59
N LEU A 144 -14.01 2.31 -17.79
CA LEU A 144 -13.19 1.62 -16.80
C LEU A 144 -11.83 2.32 -16.61
N ALA A 145 -11.23 2.83 -17.69
CA ALA A 145 -10.02 3.64 -17.63
C ALA A 145 -10.20 4.90 -16.77
N ARG A 146 -11.30 5.64 -16.94
CA ARG A 146 -11.60 6.84 -16.13
C ARG A 146 -11.78 6.51 -14.65
N HIS A 147 -12.47 5.41 -14.31
CA HIS A 147 -12.62 4.96 -12.92
C HIS A 147 -11.27 4.55 -12.32
N TRP A 148 -10.41 3.93 -13.11
CA TRP A 148 -9.08 3.53 -12.69
C TRP A 148 -8.20 4.73 -12.32
N HIS A 149 -8.19 5.80 -13.14
CA HIS A 149 -7.48 7.04 -12.83
C HIS A 149 -8.03 7.74 -11.59
N ALA A 150 -9.35 7.79 -11.42
CA ALA A 150 -9.98 8.38 -10.25
C ALA A 150 -9.59 7.62 -8.96
N GLU A 151 -9.58 6.28 -9.01
CA GLU A 151 -9.13 5.48 -7.87
C GLU A 151 -7.63 5.66 -7.59
N LEU A 152 -6.77 5.75 -8.60
CA LEU A 152 -5.34 6.03 -8.40
C LEU A 152 -5.11 7.36 -7.69
N ASN A 153 -5.78 8.43 -8.14
CA ASN A 153 -5.68 9.74 -7.50
C ASN A 153 -6.17 9.71 -6.05
N ARG A 154 -7.25 8.98 -5.77
CA ARG A 154 -7.73 8.78 -4.42
C ARG A 154 -6.68 8.09 -3.53
N TRP A 155 -6.05 7.04 -4.06
CA TRP A 155 -5.05 6.28 -3.33
C TRP A 155 -3.72 7.01 -3.19
N ALA A 156 -3.36 7.89 -4.13
CA ALA A 156 -2.23 8.80 -3.98
C ALA A 156 -2.37 9.77 -2.79
N ASN A 157 -3.60 10.02 -2.31
CA ASN A 157 -3.86 10.81 -1.11
C ASN A 157 -3.85 10.00 0.20
N LEU A 158 -3.94 8.67 0.12
CA LEU A 158 -4.05 7.79 1.29
C LEU A 158 -2.76 7.02 1.57
N LEU A 159 -2.00 6.70 0.52
CA LEU A 159 -0.73 6.00 0.63
C LEU A 159 0.41 7.00 0.89
N ASP A 160 1.30 6.64 1.80
CA ASP A 160 2.57 7.33 2.01
C ASP A 160 3.71 6.68 1.24
N GLY A 161 3.60 5.37 0.97
CA GLY A 161 4.60 4.66 0.23
C GLY A 161 4.14 3.37 -0.44
N VAL A 162 4.92 2.98 -1.44
CA VAL A 162 4.83 1.68 -2.10
C VAL A 162 6.22 1.08 -2.19
N VAL A 163 6.37 -0.14 -1.69
CA VAL A 163 7.59 -0.94 -1.85
C VAL A 163 7.33 -1.96 -2.95
N TRP A 164 8.02 -1.77 -4.07
CA TRP A 164 8.04 -2.77 -5.12
C TRP A 164 9.23 -3.70 -4.92
N ILE A 165 8.92 -4.97 -4.72
CA ILE A 165 9.94 -6.01 -4.67
C ILE A 165 9.84 -6.92 -5.90
N ASP A 166 10.94 -7.10 -6.60
CA ASP A 166 11.02 -7.92 -7.82
C ASP A 166 12.32 -8.73 -7.84
N ALA A 167 12.50 -9.57 -8.84
CA ALA A 167 13.74 -10.28 -9.15
C ALA A 167 13.74 -10.71 -10.62
N ALA A 168 14.86 -11.23 -11.12
CA ALA A 168 14.93 -11.79 -12.46
C ALA A 168 13.93 -12.94 -12.66
N ASP A 169 13.42 -13.12 -13.89
CA ASP A 169 12.39 -14.11 -14.21
C ASP A 169 12.79 -15.53 -13.81
N SER A 170 14.04 -15.91 -14.03
CA SER A 170 14.56 -17.22 -13.63
C SER A 170 14.45 -17.47 -12.13
N VAL A 171 14.79 -16.46 -11.31
CA VAL A 171 14.69 -16.52 -9.85
C VAL A 171 13.23 -16.62 -9.39
N LEU A 172 12.35 -15.83 -10.01
CA LEU A 172 10.92 -15.86 -9.68
C LEU A 172 10.28 -17.18 -10.10
N ALA A 173 10.62 -17.70 -11.29
CA ALA A 173 10.12 -18.97 -11.79
C ALA A 173 10.52 -20.12 -10.87
N GLU A 174 11.78 -20.19 -10.47
CA GLU A 174 12.28 -21.17 -9.51
C GLU A 174 11.53 -21.10 -8.20
N ARG A 175 11.42 -19.90 -7.60
CA ARG A 175 10.68 -19.68 -6.36
C ARG A 175 9.19 -20.01 -6.46
N ILE A 176 8.56 -19.82 -7.62
CA ILE A 176 7.17 -20.21 -7.88
C ILE A 176 7.04 -21.74 -7.92
N ARG A 177 7.97 -22.44 -8.55
CA ARG A 177 7.95 -23.89 -8.68
C ARG A 177 8.24 -24.60 -7.36
N THR A 178 9.17 -24.10 -6.58
CA THR A 178 9.61 -24.73 -5.31
C THR A 178 8.69 -24.45 -4.12
N ARG A 179 7.85 -23.41 -4.19
CA ARG A 179 6.94 -23.06 -3.08
C ARG A 179 5.93 -24.17 -2.78
N ARG A 180 5.59 -24.36 -1.50
CA ARG A 180 4.56 -25.33 -1.08
C ARG A 180 3.14 -24.96 -1.52
N LYS A 181 2.83 -23.64 -1.55
CA LYS A 181 1.48 -23.16 -1.91
C LYS A 181 1.26 -23.29 -3.41
N GLU A 182 0.12 -23.87 -3.81
CA GLU A 182 -0.28 -23.94 -5.21
C GLU A 182 -0.43 -22.56 -5.85
N HIS A 183 -0.05 -22.49 -7.12
CA HIS A 183 -0.20 -21.30 -7.94
C HIS A 183 -0.48 -21.71 -9.39
N ARG A 184 -1.43 -21.05 -10.05
CA ARG A 184 -1.90 -21.40 -11.39
C ARG A 184 -0.81 -21.48 -12.45
N ILE A 185 0.33 -20.80 -12.25
CA ILE A 185 1.45 -20.80 -13.19
C ILE A 185 2.59 -21.72 -12.76
N LYS A 186 2.43 -22.48 -11.67
CA LYS A 186 3.48 -23.36 -11.11
C LYS A 186 3.91 -24.45 -12.08
N SER A 187 2.95 -25.00 -12.84
CA SER A 187 3.17 -26.02 -13.87
C SER A 187 3.39 -25.45 -15.28
N GLY A 188 3.41 -24.11 -15.41
CA GLY A 188 3.60 -23.45 -16.70
C GLY A 188 5.01 -23.56 -17.23
N THR A 189 5.15 -23.48 -18.55
CA THR A 189 6.44 -23.35 -19.25
C THR A 189 7.14 -22.04 -18.87
N ASP A 190 8.43 -21.92 -19.13
CA ASP A 190 9.18 -20.69 -18.86
C ASP A 190 8.59 -19.49 -19.59
N THR A 191 8.16 -19.69 -20.84
CA THR A 191 7.50 -18.64 -21.64
C THR A 191 6.19 -18.18 -21.01
N GLU A 192 5.37 -19.09 -20.50
CA GLU A 192 4.12 -18.76 -19.83
C GLU A 192 4.36 -18.03 -18.50
N VAL A 193 5.35 -18.47 -17.72
CA VAL A 193 5.76 -17.81 -16.48
C VAL A 193 6.24 -16.40 -16.75
N THR A 194 7.17 -16.23 -17.71
CA THR A 194 7.70 -14.90 -18.09
C THR A 194 6.58 -13.99 -18.61
N SER A 195 5.71 -14.48 -19.48
CA SER A 195 4.57 -13.73 -19.99
C SER A 195 3.62 -13.31 -18.85
N PHE A 196 3.36 -14.19 -17.90
CA PHE A 196 2.56 -13.89 -16.73
C PHE A 196 3.21 -12.79 -15.86
N LEU A 197 4.50 -12.91 -15.53
CA LEU A 197 5.24 -11.94 -14.73
C LEU A 197 5.28 -10.57 -15.41
N ASN A 198 5.55 -10.54 -16.72
CA ASN A 198 5.64 -9.30 -17.48
C ASN A 198 4.33 -8.52 -17.52
N ARG A 199 3.18 -9.19 -17.67
CA ARG A 199 1.86 -8.52 -17.61
C ARG A 199 1.66 -7.77 -16.31
N TYR A 200 2.06 -8.34 -15.18
CA TYR A 200 1.97 -7.68 -13.87
C TYR A 200 2.98 -6.56 -13.72
N ARG A 201 4.22 -6.73 -14.19
CA ARG A 201 5.23 -5.67 -14.17
C ARG A 201 4.80 -4.44 -14.94
N VAL A 202 4.26 -4.63 -16.14
CA VAL A 202 3.74 -3.53 -16.95
C VAL A 202 2.64 -2.78 -16.20
N ALA A 203 1.67 -3.51 -15.63
CA ALA A 203 0.58 -2.89 -14.86
C ALA A 203 1.09 -2.13 -13.62
N TYR A 204 2.04 -2.73 -12.87
CA TYR A 204 2.60 -2.07 -11.69
C TYR A 204 3.44 -0.85 -12.04
N ARG A 205 4.27 -0.88 -13.08
CA ARG A 205 5.06 0.28 -13.52
C ARG A 205 4.18 1.48 -13.87
N GLU A 206 3.07 1.27 -14.55
CA GLU A 206 2.11 2.33 -14.83
C GLU A 206 1.51 2.92 -13.56
N ILE A 207 1.06 2.08 -12.65
CA ILE A 207 0.48 2.51 -11.38
C ILE A 207 1.50 3.31 -10.59
N MET A 208 2.72 2.80 -10.45
CA MET A 208 3.78 3.47 -9.70
C MET A 208 4.25 4.75 -10.35
N GLY A 209 4.28 4.81 -11.68
CA GLY A 209 4.56 6.05 -12.40
C GLY A 209 3.56 7.15 -12.06
N VAL A 210 2.26 6.83 -12.01
CA VAL A 210 1.21 7.80 -11.62
C VAL A 210 1.33 8.19 -10.16
N LEU A 211 1.56 7.22 -9.26
CA LEU A 211 1.72 7.49 -7.83
C LEU A 211 2.95 8.36 -7.54
N ALA A 212 4.09 8.05 -8.15
CA ALA A 212 5.32 8.84 -8.01
C ALA A 212 5.15 10.26 -8.56
N ALA A 213 4.51 10.41 -9.72
CA ALA A 213 4.23 11.71 -10.33
C ALA A 213 3.32 12.61 -9.47
N SER A 214 2.54 12.04 -8.55
CA SER A 214 1.74 12.81 -7.59
C SER A 214 2.59 13.60 -6.59
N GLY A 215 3.88 13.25 -6.42
CA GLY A 215 4.79 13.82 -5.42
C GLY A 215 4.44 13.49 -3.96
N ARG A 216 3.40 12.69 -3.72
CA ARG A 216 2.89 12.35 -2.38
C ARG A 216 3.27 10.97 -1.90
N VAL A 217 3.46 10.05 -2.84
CA VAL A 217 3.74 8.64 -2.54
C VAL A 217 5.21 8.34 -2.84
N ARG A 218 5.94 7.90 -1.81
CA ARG A 218 7.30 7.41 -1.99
C ARG A 218 7.28 6.01 -2.60
N VAL A 219 7.88 5.86 -3.77
CA VAL A 219 8.04 4.56 -4.43
C VAL A 219 9.47 4.08 -4.22
N VAL A 220 9.62 2.87 -3.66
CA VAL A 220 10.92 2.22 -3.40
C VAL A 220 10.96 0.90 -4.15
N GLU A 221 11.93 0.74 -5.03
CA GLU A 221 12.15 -0.50 -5.79
C GLU A 221 13.31 -1.29 -5.20
N ILE A 222 13.12 -2.60 -4.98
CA ILE A 222 14.15 -3.45 -4.40
C ILE A 222 14.25 -4.77 -5.17
N ASP A 223 15.44 -5.07 -5.68
CA ASP A 223 15.76 -6.39 -6.22
C ASP A 223 15.99 -7.39 -5.08
N THR A 224 15.19 -8.45 -5.05
CA THR A 224 15.23 -9.48 -4.01
C THR A 224 16.11 -10.67 -4.38
N ALA A 225 16.81 -10.64 -5.51
CA ALA A 225 17.66 -11.75 -5.93
C ALA A 225 18.89 -11.91 -5.04
N ARG A 226 19.38 -10.79 -4.47
CA ARG A 226 20.69 -10.72 -3.76
C ARG A 226 20.59 -10.26 -2.30
N VAL A 227 19.38 -10.14 -1.77
CA VAL A 227 19.18 -9.66 -0.39
C VAL A 227 18.44 -10.70 0.43
N THR A 228 18.79 -10.84 1.71
CA THR A 228 18.03 -11.67 2.65
C THR A 228 16.72 -10.99 3.02
N THR A 229 15.81 -11.75 3.63
CA THR A 229 14.53 -11.19 4.08
C THR A 229 14.74 -10.14 5.18
N GLU A 230 15.75 -10.36 6.04
CA GLU A 230 16.14 -9.46 7.13
C GLU A 230 16.69 -8.14 6.57
N GLN A 231 17.63 -8.19 5.63
CA GLN A 231 18.17 -7.00 4.95
C GLN A 231 17.07 -6.23 4.23
N LEU A 232 16.13 -6.95 3.61
CA LEU A 232 14.98 -6.34 2.95
C LEU A 232 14.09 -5.62 3.96
N ALA A 233 13.84 -6.23 5.12
CA ALA A 233 13.06 -5.63 6.20
C ALA A 233 13.75 -4.38 6.78
N GLU A 234 15.05 -4.45 7.05
CA GLU A 234 15.85 -3.31 7.50
C GLU A 234 15.80 -2.15 6.51
N ARG A 235 15.91 -2.42 5.21
CA ARG A 235 15.82 -1.40 4.18
C ARG A 235 14.45 -0.73 4.14
N VAL A 236 13.36 -1.51 4.22
CA VAL A 236 12.00 -0.95 4.28
C VAL A 236 11.82 -0.10 5.54
N MET A 237 12.30 -0.57 6.69
CA MET A 237 12.23 0.19 7.95
C MET A 237 13.09 1.45 7.90
N GLY A 238 14.26 1.43 7.27
CA GLY A 238 15.10 2.61 7.07
C GLY A 238 14.41 3.67 6.23
N GLU A 239 13.81 3.27 5.12
CA GLU A 239 13.12 4.18 4.19
C GLU A 239 11.88 4.86 4.80
N PHE A 240 11.07 4.12 5.54
CA PHE A 240 9.80 4.64 6.09
C PHE A 240 9.90 5.05 7.56
N GLY A 241 10.84 4.51 8.33
CA GLY A 241 11.13 4.97 9.69
C GLY A 241 11.64 6.41 9.71
N GLN A 242 12.51 6.77 8.77
CA GLN A 242 12.99 8.15 8.60
C GLN A 242 11.86 9.11 8.19
N MET A 243 10.92 8.68 7.35
CA MET A 243 9.75 9.50 7.00
C MET A 243 8.86 9.78 8.21
N GLY A 244 8.69 8.83 9.11
CA GLY A 244 7.98 9.01 10.36
C GLY A 244 8.67 10.07 11.24
N LEU A 245 9.99 9.96 11.41
CA LEU A 245 10.79 10.91 12.19
C LEU A 245 10.83 12.32 11.57
N ALA A 246 10.92 12.44 10.24
CA ALA A 246 10.92 13.73 9.54
C ALA A 246 9.57 14.47 9.70
N ARG A 247 8.45 13.75 9.73
CA ARG A 247 7.13 14.32 10.06
C ARG A 247 7.02 14.72 11.54
N ASP A 248 7.87 14.13 12.37
CA ASP A 248 7.96 14.44 13.79
C ASP A 248 8.68 15.77 14.06
N ALA A 249 9.47 16.25 13.11
CA ALA A 249 10.28 17.45 13.21
C ALA A 249 9.67 18.69 12.51
N SER A 250 8.59 18.53 11.77
CA SER A 250 7.90 19.59 11.01
C SER A 250 6.61 20.02 11.66
#